data_4ea1ff9b1e65ca1ee47d7774d7166f99
#
_entry.id   4ea1ff9b1e65ca1ee47d7774d7166f99
#
_cell.length_a   1.000
_cell.length_b   1.000
_cell.length_c   1.000
_cell.angle_alpha   90.00
_cell.angle_beta   90.00
_cell.angle_gamma   90.00
#
_symmetry.space_group_name_H-M   'P 1'
#
loop_
_entity.id
_entity.type
_entity.pdbx_description
1 polymer ?
#
loop_
_entity_poly.entity_id
_entity_poly.type
_entity_poly.pdbx_seq_one_letter_code
_entity_poly.pdbx_strand_id
1 'polypeptide(L)'
;MQELTNIREFFRRVGIGAEKIQEFQRKLYEKAKANPKFRFYSLYDKTYRTDILEEAYRRVKANGGACGVDGVTFEDIKAKGTVEYLAELQEELKEGRYKPKPVRRVYIPKANGKKRPLGVPTIRDRIVQTAFLMVLEPIFEADFSESSYGFRPNRNAHDAIREIYKYLNWECEEIYDVDLEKYFDTVEH
;
A
#
# COMPACT_ATOMS: atom_id res chain seq x y z
N MET A 1 11.89 22.03 10.25
CA MET A 1 10.48 22.45 10.24
C MET A 1 9.76 22.01 8.95
N GLN A 2 10.40 22.07 7.78
CA GLN A 2 9.83 21.62 6.49
C GLN A 2 9.46 20.12 6.47
N GLU A 3 10.32 19.25 7.03
CA GLU A 3 10.07 17.80 7.12
C GLU A 3 8.83 17.44 7.95
N LEU A 4 8.63 18.10 9.08
CA LEU A 4 7.45 17.87 9.94
C LEU A 4 6.15 18.34 9.27
N THR A 5 6.22 19.35 8.42
CA THR A 5 5.09 19.84 7.64
C THR A 5 4.71 18.84 6.55
N ASN A 6 5.71 18.27 5.84
CA ASN A 6 5.51 17.23 4.82
C ASN A 6 4.93 15.95 5.43
N ILE A 7 5.38 15.56 6.61
CA ILE A 7 4.84 14.41 7.36
C ILE A 7 3.36 14.65 7.73
N ARG A 8 3.00 15.85 8.22
CA ARG A 8 1.61 16.20 8.53
C ARG A 8 0.71 16.22 7.29
N GLU A 9 1.20 16.69 6.16
CA GLU A 9 0.46 16.67 4.89
C GLU A 9 0.30 15.25 4.33
N PHE A 10 1.31 14.39 4.49
CA PHE A 10 1.23 12.96 4.18
C PHE A 10 0.05 12.32 4.91
N PHE A 11 0.00 12.44 6.23
CA PHE A 11 -1.07 11.84 7.04
C PHE A 11 -2.44 12.45 6.77
N ARG A 12 -2.52 13.71 6.37
CA ARG A 12 -3.78 14.38 6.01
C ARG A 12 -4.34 13.93 4.66
N ARG A 13 -3.50 13.59 3.67
CA ARG A 13 -3.92 13.10 2.34
C ARG A 13 -4.30 11.63 2.32
N VAL A 14 -3.75 10.83 3.21
CA VAL A 14 -4.09 9.39 3.33
C VAL A 14 -5.56 9.16 3.78
N GLY A 15 -6.33 10.25 3.89
CA GLY A 15 -7.75 10.22 4.22
C GLY A 15 -7.98 9.99 5.71
N ILE A 16 -9.00 10.67 6.22
CA ILE A 16 -9.39 10.74 7.62
C ILE A 16 -9.60 9.33 8.21
N GLY A 17 -8.52 8.62 8.43
CA GLY A 17 -8.49 7.52 9.38
C GLY A 17 -8.47 8.13 10.77
N ALA A 18 -9.09 7.51 11.74
CA ALA A 18 -9.15 8.03 13.10
C ALA A 18 -7.76 8.52 13.53
N GLU A 19 -7.70 9.65 14.24
CA GLU A 19 -6.45 10.28 14.75
C GLU A 19 -5.47 9.26 15.37
N LYS A 20 -6.01 8.20 15.99
CA LYS A 20 -5.25 7.09 16.56
C LYS A 20 -4.42 6.31 15.52
N ILE A 21 -4.93 6.11 14.30
CA ILE A 21 -4.20 5.40 13.24
C ILE A 21 -3.09 6.28 12.71
N GLN A 22 -3.36 7.56 12.50
CA GLN A 22 -2.35 8.53 12.06
C GLN A 22 -1.23 8.67 13.09
N GLU A 23 -1.57 8.77 14.38
CA GLU A 23 -0.59 8.81 15.45
C GLU A 23 0.25 7.52 15.52
N PHE A 24 -0.38 6.35 15.33
CA PHE A 24 0.31 5.07 15.26
C PHE A 24 1.30 5.03 14.08
N GLN A 25 0.87 5.41 12.88
CA GLN A 25 1.71 5.45 11.69
C GLN A 25 2.87 6.44 11.85
N ARG A 26 2.61 7.61 12.43
CA ARG A 26 3.64 8.60 12.75
C ARG A 26 4.70 8.04 13.70
N LYS A 27 4.29 7.35 14.76
CA LYS A 27 5.22 6.70 15.70
C LYS A 27 6.10 5.64 15.03
N LEU A 28 5.54 4.86 14.09
CA LEU A 28 6.31 3.88 13.30
C LEU A 28 7.37 4.58 12.43
N TYR A 29 6.96 5.62 11.70
CA TYR A 29 7.86 6.43 10.87
C TYR A 29 8.99 7.06 11.69
N GLU A 30 8.65 7.78 12.76
CA GLU A 30 9.62 8.44 13.64
C GLU A 30 10.62 7.44 14.24
N LYS A 31 10.13 6.26 14.66
CA LYS A 31 10.98 5.21 15.19
C LYS A 31 11.93 4.64 14.15
N ALA A 32 11.45 4.38 12.94
CA ALA A 32 12.27 3.90 11.82
C ALA A 32 13.30 4.94 11.40
N LYS A 33 12.91 6.21 11.27
CA LYS A 33 13.79 7.31 10.86
C LYS A 33 14.88 7.60 11.88
N ALA A 34 14.54 7.57 13.18
CA ALA A 34 15.50 7.80 14.26
C ALA A 34 16.50 6.65 14.45
N ASN A 35 16.14 5.44 14.05
CA ASN A 35 16.94 4.24 14.25
C ASN A 35 16.94 3.34 13.00
N PRO A 36 17.71 3.64 11.95
CA PRO A 36 17.70 2.87 10.70
C PRO A 36 18.03 1.38 10.84
N LYS A 37 18.70 0.99 11.91
CA LYS A 37 19.04 -0.41 12.23
C LYS A 37 18.03 -1.09 13.15
N PHE A 38 16.94 -0.38 13.53
CA PHE A 38 15.94 -0.94 14.42
C PHE A 38 15.13 -2.02 13.72
N ARG A 39 14.95 -3.17 14.36
CA ARG A 39 14.13 -4.27 13.86
C ARG A 39 12.80 -4.29 14.60
N PHE A 40 11.71 -4.21 13.82
CA PHE A 40 10.36 -4.29 14.34
C PHE A 40 9.95 -5.77 14.47
N TYR A 41 9.71 -6.26 15.68
CA TYR A 41 9.40 -7.66 15.95
C TYR A 41 7.90 -7.95 16.10
N SER A 42 7.08 -6.93 16.36
CA SER A 42 5.65 -7.06 16.67
C SER A 42 4.81 -6.16 15.77
N LEU A 43 4.78 -6.48 14.47
CA LEU A 43 3.97 -5.75 13.49
C LEU A 43 2.71 -6.52 13.08
N TYR A 44 2.76 -7.85 13.06
CA TYR A 44 1.65 -8.68 12.61
C TYR A 44 0.38 -8.45 13.44
N ASP A 45 0.51 -8.38 14.77
CA ASP A 45 -0.60 -8.12 15.69
C ASP A 45 -1.25 -6.74 15.47
N LYS A 46 -0.56 -5.80 14.85
CA LYS A 46 -1.10 -4.49 14.51
C LYS A 46 -2.00 -4.54 13.26
N THR A 47 -1.74 -5.46 12.34
CA THR A 47 -2.48 -5.55 11.06
C THR A 47 -3.93 -5.99 11.24
N TYR A 48 -4.23 -6.78 12.28
CA TYR A 48 -5.59 -7.23 12.57
C TYR A 48 -6.28 -6.47 13.72
N ARG A 49 -5.80 -5.29 14.09
CA ARG A 49 -6.53 -4.40 14.99
C ARG A 49 -7.86 -3.99 14.34
N THR A 50 -8.91 -3.90 15.13
CA THR A 50 -10.26 -3.54 14.66
C THR A 50 -10.25 -2.21 13.91
N ASP A 51 -9.62 -1.17 14.47
CA ASP A 51 -9.52 0.16 13.85
C ASP A 51 -8.75 0.14 12.51
N ILE A 52 -7.71 -0.67 12.39
CA ILE A 52 -6.95 -0.85 11.14
C ILE A 52 -7.80 -1.57 10.07
N LEU A 53 -8.51 -2.65 10.44
CA LEU A 53 -9.36 -3.38 9.50
C LEU A 53 -10.58 -2.57 9.04
N GLU A 54 -11.19 -1.80 9.92
CA GLU A 54 -12.28 -0.87 9.58
C GLU A 54 -11.82 0.20 8.58
N GLU A 55 -10.69 0.83 8.85
CA GLU A 55 -10.11 1.82 7.95
C GLU A 55 -9.66 1.20 6.61
N ALA A 56 -9.06 0.00 6.65
CA ALA A 56 -8.70 -0.73 5.44
C ALA A 56 -9.94 -1.03 4.58
N TYR A 57 -11.03 -1.51 5.19
CA TYR A 57 -12.30 -1.71 4.49
C TYR A 57 -12.84 -0.41 3.88
N ARG A 58 -12.81 0.69 4.64
CA ARG A 58 -13.26 2.01 4.17
C ARG A 58 -12.48 2.46 2.93
N ARG A 59 -11.13 2.31 2.94
CA ARG A 59 -10.26 2.65 1.80
C ARG A 59 -10.54 1.77 0.60
N VAL A 60 -10.62 0.46 0.79
CA VAL A 60 -10.91 -0.51 -0.29
C VAL A 60 -12.27 -0.23 -0.91
N LYS A 61 -13.27 0.09 -0.09
CA LYS A 61 -14.61 0.46 -0.56
C LYS A 61 -14.63 1.77 -1.33
N ALA A 62 -13.89 2.78 -0.87
CA ALA A 62 -13.77 4.08 -1.56
C ALA A 62 -13.08 3.94 -2.92
N ASN A 63 -12.08 3.07 -3.04
CA ASN A 63 -11.41 2.76 -4.30
C ASN A 63 -12.31 1.94 -5.25
N GLY A 64 -13.34 1.26 -4.73
CA GLY A 64 -14.25 0.45 -5.52
C GLY A 64 -13.57 -0.74 -6.20
N GLY A 65 -14.01 -1.05 -7.40
CA GLY A 65 -13.45 -2.11 -8.24
C GLY A 65 -14.24 -3.42 -8.19
N ALA A 66 -13.95 -4.28 -9.17
CA ALA A 66 -14.65 -5.54 -9.37
C ALA A 66 -14.36 -6.57 -8.26
N CYS A 67 -15.27 -7.52 -8.08
CA CYS A 67 -15.09 -8.68 -7.22
C CYS A 67 -13.93 -9.57 -7.70
N GLY A 68 -13.36 -10.34 -6.81
CA GLY A 68 -12.32 -11.31 -7.10
C GLY A 68 -12.89 -12.63 -7.68
N VAL A 69 -12.15 -13.72 -7.46
CA VAL A 69 -12.54 -15.07 -7.91
C VAL A 69 -13.76 -15.62 -7.15
N ASP A 70 -14.01 -15.10 -5.95
CA ASP A 70 -15.14 -15.53 -5.09
C ASP A 70 -16.48 -14.89 -5.45
N GLY A 71 -16.49 -13.90 -6.35
CA GLY A 71 -17.71 -13.19 -6.75
C GLY A 71 -18.31 -12.28 -5.69
N VAL A 72 -17.71 -12.19 -4.47
CA VAL A 72 -18.25 -11.40 -3.37
C VAL A 72 -18.13 -9.91 -3.69
N THR A 73 -19.23 -9.19 -3.55
CA THR A 73 -19.33 -7.73 -3.78
C THR A 73 -19.38 -6.96 -2.46
N PHE A 74 -19.27 -5.62 -2.52
CA PHE A 74 -19.46 -4.78 -1.34
C PHE A 74 -20.90 -4.80 -0.81
N GLU A 75 -21.87 -5.02 -1.71
CA GLU A 75 -23.28 -5.18 -1.39
C GLU A 75 -23.51 -6.45 -0.57
N ASP A 76 -22.89 -7.56 -0.96
CA ASP A 76 -22.95 -8.83 -0.22
C ASP A 76 -22.37 -8.69 1.18
N ILE A 77 -21.22 -8.01 1.31
CA ILE A 77 -20.59 -7.73 2.61
C ILE A 77 -21.52 -6.86 3.49
N LYS A 78 -22.16 -5.85 2.88
CA LYS A 78 -23.12 -5.00 3.59
C LYS A 78 -24.36 -5.80 4.03
N ALA A 79 -24.87 -6.68 3.20
CA ALA A 79 -26.03 -7.54 3.50
C ALA A 79 -25.73 -8.54 4.61
N LYS A 80 -24.52 -9.12 4.65
CA LYS A 80 -24.05 -10.00 5.73
C LYS A 80 -23.83 -9.25 7.05
N GLY A 81 -23.58 -7.94 7.03
CA GLY A 81 -23.14 -7.14 8.15
C GLY A 81 -21.63 -6.90 8.11
N THR A 82 -21.26 -5.63 7.92
CA THR A 82 -19.82 -5.26 7.78
C THR A 82 -19.03 -5.55 9.04
N VAL A 83 -19.63 -5.36 10.23
CA VAL A 83 -18.98 -5.58 11.52
C VAL A 83 -18.66 -7.06 11.71
N GLU A 84 -19.64 -7.93 11.47
CA GLU A 84 -19.52 -9.37 11.54
C GLU A 84 -18.47 -9.91 10.57
N TYR A 85 -18.48 -9.38 9.33
CA TYR A 85 -17.52 -9.75 8.31
C TYR A 85 -16.06 -9.40 8.69
N LEU A 86 -15.85 -8.21 9.27
CA LEU A 86 -14.53 -7.79 9.74
C LEU A 86 -14.09 -8.53 11.00
N ALA A 87 -15.02 -8.88 11.90
CA ALA A 87 -14.73 -9.69 13.08
C ALA A 87 -14.28 -11.12 12.70
N GLU A 88 -14.94 -11.76 11.73
CA GLU A 88 -14.52 -13.05 11.20
C GLU A 88 -13.11 -12.97 10.58
N LEU A 89 -12.82 -11.92 9.81
CA LEU A 89 -11.50 -11.70 9.22
C LEU A 89 -10.43 -11.50 10.30
N GLN A 90 -10.75 -10.71 11.32
CA GLN A 90 -9.86 -10.46 12.45
C GLN A 90 -9.48 -11.76 13.17
N GLU A 91 -10.47 -12.62 13.43
CA GLU A 91 -10.24 -13.89 14.12
C GLU A 91 -9.38 -14.84 13.28
N GLU A 92 -9.64 -14.93 11.97
CA GLU A 92 -8.80 -15.72 11.06
C GLU A 92 -7.34 -15.25 11.03
N LEU A 93 -7.12 -13.93 11.00
CA LEU A 93 -5.78 -13.36 11.05
C LEU A 93 -5.10 -13.63 12.40
N LYS A 94 -5.81 -13.41 13.50
CA LYS A 94 -5.30 -13.62 14.86
C LYS A 94 -4.89 -15.06 15.11
N GLU A 95 -5.66 -16.03 14.61
CA GLU A 95 -5.38 -17.45 14.73
C GLU A 95 -4.41 -18.00 13.67
N GLY A 96 -3.97 -17.17 12.74
CA GLY A 96 -3.09 -17.60 11.64
C GLY A 96 -3.76 -18.52 10.62
N ARG A 97 -5.10 -18.56 10.59
CA ARG A 97 -5.90 -19.40 9.67
C ARG A 97 -6.19 -18.72 8.32
N TYR A 98 -5.96 -17.42 8.23
CA TYR A 98 -6.19 -16.70 7.00
C TYR A 98 -5.32 -17.24 5.86
N LYS A 99 -5.96 -17.50 4.71
CA LYS A 99 -5.29 -17.90 3.47
C LYS A 99 -5.79 -17.02 2.32
N PRO A 100 -4.88 -16.33 1.59
CA PRO A 100 -5.27 -15.55 0.43
C PRO A 100 -5.86 -16.44 -0.66
N LYS A 101 -6.84 -15.93 -1.39
CA LYS A 101 -7.44 -16.63 -2.54
C LYS A 101 -6.66 -16.31 -3.83
N PRO A 102 -6.71 -17.20 -4.83
CA PRO A 102 -6.17 -16.90 -6.15
C PRO A 102 -6.77 -15.61 -6.72
N VAL A 103 -5.97 -14.85 -7.46
CA VAL A 103 -6.46 -13.66 -8.15
C VAL A 103 -7.27 -14.02 -9.40
N ARG A 104 -8.33 -13.29 -9.67
CA ARG A 104 -9.07 -13.40 -10.94
C ARG A 104 -8.29 -12.71 -12.05
N ARG A 105 -7.84 -13.46 -13.03
CA ARG A 105 -7.06 -12.92 -14.15
C ARG A 105 -7.96 -12.24 -15.19
N VAL A 106 -7.64 -10.99 -15.49
CA VAL A 106 -8.29 -10.19 -16.55
C VAL A 106 -7.19 -9.68 -17.48
N TYR A 107 -7.47 -9.64 -18.80
CA TYR A 107 -6.52 -9.17 -19.80
C TYR A 107 -6.87 -7.77 -20.26
N ILE A 108 -5.93 -6.83 -20.09
CA ILE A 108 -6.07 -5.43 -20.52
C ILE A 108 -5.28 -5.23 -21.81
N PRO A 109 -5.89 -4.64 -22.87
CA PRO A 109 -5.16 -4.33 -24.09
C PRO A 109 -4.09 -3.25 -23.83
N LYS A 110 -2.91 -3.42 -24.44
CA LYS A 110 -1.85 -2.40 -24.49
C LYS A 110 -1.95 -1.60 -25.78
N ALA A 111 -1.37 -0.41 -25.84
CA ALA A 111 -1.32 0.44 -27.02
C ALA A 111 -0.68 -0.26 -28.25
N ASN A 112 0.20 -1.21 -28.02
CA ASN A 112 0.86 -2.01 -29.08
C ASN A 112 0.08 -3.26 -29.53
N GLY A 113 -1.22 -3.37 -29.19
CA GLY A 113 -2.09 -4.50 -29.51
C GLY A 113 -1.88 -5.77 -28.68
N LYS A 114 -0.82 -5.84 -27.85
CA LYS A 114 -0.62 -6.95 -26.92
C LYS A 114 -1.57 -6.83 -25.73
N LYS A 115 -1.86 -7.94 -25.06
CA LYS A 115 -2.63 -7.97 -23.81
C LYS A 115 -1.70 -8.10 -22.62
N ARG A 116 -1.96 -7.36 -21.54
CA ARG A 116 -1.27 -7.56 -20.27
C ARG A 116 -2.23 -8.24 -19.29
N PRO A 117 -1.80 -9.30 -18.59
CA PRO A 117 -2.61 -9.88 -17.53
C PRO A 117 -2.68 -8.93 -16.33
N LEU A 118 -3.86 -8.83 -15.72
CA LEU A 118 -4.11 -8.15 -14.46
C LEU A 118 -4.74 -9.14 -13.50
N GLY A 119 -4.18 -9.32 -12.31
CA GLY A 119 -4.77 -10.09 -11.24
C GLY A 119 -5.70 -9.22 -10.39
N VAL A 120 -6.95 -9.62 -10.25
CA VAL A 120 -7.93 -8.94 -9.38
C VAL A 120 -8.11 -9.77 -8.12
N PRO A 121 -7.57 -9.35 -6.96
CA PRO A 121 -7.74 -10.06 -5.70
C PRO A 121 -9.18 -9.91 -5.18
N THR A 122 -9.58 -10.77 -4.26
CA THR A 122 -10.88 -10.67 -3.58
C THR A 122 -10.96 -9.38 -2.76
N ILE A 123 -12.16 -8.93 -2.42
CA ILE A 123 -12.33 -7.77 -1.51
C ILE A 123 -11.67 -8.08 -0.17
N ARG A 124 -11.80 -9.32 0.32
CA ARG A 124 -11.19 -9.78 1.57
C ARG A 124 -9.66 -9.65 1.54
N ASP A 125 -9.03 -10.11 0.47
CA ASP A 125 -7.57 -10.01 0.29
C ASP A 125 -7.12 -8.56 0.16
N ARG A 126 -7.90 -7.71 -0.52
CA ARG A 126 -7.61 -6.26 -0.62
C ARG A 126 -7.66 -5.57 0.74
N ILE A 127 -8.60 -5.95 1.62
CA ILE A 127 -8.67 -5.41 2.99
C ILE A 127 -7.41 -5.80 3.76
N VAL A 128 -7.01 -7.08 3.69
CA VAL A 128 -5.79 -7.56 4.37
C VAL A 128 -4.55 -6.86 3.81
N GLN A 129 -4.38 -6.78 2.50
CA GLN A 129 -3.27 -6.06 1.87
C GLN A 129 -3.21 -4.59 2.29
N THR A 130 -4.37 -3.91 2.35
CA THR A 130 -4.44 -2.51 2.79
C THR A 130 -4.09 -2.38 4.28
N ALA A 131 -4.53 -3.31 5.13
CA ALA A 131 -4.17 -3.33 6.55
C ALA A 131 -2.65 -3.51 6.76
N PHE A 132 -2.02 -4.43 6.00
CA PHE A 132 -0.57 -4.59 6.01
C PHE A 132 0.15 -3.34 5.49
N LEU A 133 -0.34 -2.75 4.39
CA LEU A 133 0.22 -1.52 3.85
C LEU A 133 0.21 -0.40 4.90
N MET A 134 -0.90 -0.20 5.62
CA MET A 134 -1.02 0.83 6.65
C MET A 134 -0.01 0.69 7.78
N VAL A 135 0.44 -0.54 8.07
CA VAL A 135 1.44 -0.82 9.12
C VAL A 135 2.87 -0.72 8.57
N LEU A 136 3.12 -1.21 7.36
CA LEU A 136 4.46 -1.32 6.80
C LEU A 136 4.93 -0.04 6.09
N GLU A 137 4.05 0.63 5.36
CA GLU A 137 4.38 1.82 4.56
C GLU A 137 5.14 2.91 5.34
N PRO A 138 4.75 3.29 6.58
CA PRO A 138 5.48 4.31 7.34
C PRO A 138 6.93 3.92 7.64
N ILE A 139 7.19 2.63 7.81
CA ILE A 139 8.53 2.11 8.13
C ILE A 139 9.40 2.18 6.88
N PHE A 140 8.91 1.69 5.74
CA PHE A 140 9.64 1.74 4.47
C PHE A 140 9.81 3.16 3.95
N GLU A 141 8.78 4.02 4.12
CA GLU A 141 8.85 5.43 3.72
C GLU A 141 9.99 6.18 4.44
N ALA A 142 10.29 5.81 5.68
CA ALA A 142 11.40 6.39 6.44
C ALA A 142 12.78 6.05 5.87
N ASP A 143 12.90 4.95 5.12
CA ASP A 143 14.17 4.41 4.59
C ASP A 143 14.38 4.67 3.09
N PHE A 144 13.33 5.05 2.36
CA PHE A 144 13.45 5.33 0.94
C PHE A 144 14.37 6.51 0.62
N SER A 145 15.19 6.34 -0.42
CA SER A 145 16.01 7.42 -0.99
C SER A 145 15.15 8.63 -1.40
N GLU A 146 15.73 9.83 -1.26
CA GLU A 146 15.09 11.05 -1.74
C GLU A 146 14.84 11.04 -3.26
N SER A 147 15.63 10.32 -4.03
CA SER A 147 15.48 10.15 -5.48
C SER A 147 14.52 9.01 -5.86
N SER A 148 13.84 8.38 -4.91
CA SER A 148 12.79 7.40 -5.17
C SER A 148 11.43 8.09 -5.30
N TYR A 149 10.73 7.92 -6.43
CA TYR A 149 9.47 8.62 -6.73
C TYR A 149 8.28 7.70 -6.94
N GLY A 150 8.52 6.47 -7.42
CA GLY A 150 7.46 5.53 -7.78
C GLY A 150 6.66 5.03 -6.58
N PHE A 151 5.33 5.07 -6.69
CA PHE A 151 4.37 4.54 -5.70
C PHE A 151 4.53 5.07 -4.27
N ARG A 152 5.16 6.22 -4.10
CA ARG A 152 5.33 6.88 -2.81
C ARG A 152 4.29 7.97 -2.59
N PRO A 153 3.82 8.13 -1.33
CA PRO A 153 2.94 9.25 -0.98
C PRO A 153 3.63 10.60 -1.24
N ASN A 154 2.84 11.57 -1.72
CA ASN A 154 3.29 12.95 -2.01
C ASN A 154 4.43 13.08 -3.02
N ARG A 155 4.74 12.02 -3.76
CA ARG A 155 5.72 12.00 -4.85
C ARG A 155 5.01 11.66 -6.16
N ASN A 156 5.43 12.27 -7.25
CA ASN A 156 4.83 12.05 -8.56
C ASN A 156 5.89 12.09 -9.68
N ALA A 157 5.49 11.68 -10.88
CA ALA A 157 6.38 11.64 -12.04
C ALA A 157 6.94 13.02 -12.41
N HIS A 158 6.19 14.10 -12.17
CA HIS A 158 6.68 15.46 -12.45
C HIS A 158 7.81 15.88 -11.49
N ASP A 159 7.80 15.38 -10.26
CA ASP A 159 8.88 15.64 -9.31
C ASP A 159 10.17 14.94 -9.78
N ALA A 160 10.06 13.70 -10.26
CA ALA A 160 11.19 12.98 -10.88
C ALA A 160 11.74 13.71 -12.11
N ILE A 161 10.86 14.17 -13.00
CA ILE A 161 11.25 14.93 -14.18
C ILE A 161 11.94 16.24 -13.80
N ARG A 162 11.46 16.97 -12.79
CA ARG A 162 12.11 18.20 -12.31
C ARG A 162 13.52 17.91 -11.78
N GLU A 163 13.73 16.79 -11.11
CA GLU A 163 15.06 16.43 -10.63
C GLU A 163 16.01 16.08 -11.78
N ILE A 164 15.55 15.30 -12.77
CA ILE A 164 16.32 15.03 -13.98
C ILE A 164 16.69 16.33 -14.69
N TYR A 165 15.73 17.24 -14.87
CA TYR A 165 15.97 18.55 -15.50
C TYR A 165 17.03 19.38 -14.77
N LYS A 166 17.07 19.32 -13.45
CA LYS A 166 18.09 19.95 -12.62
C LYS A 166 19.49 19.41 -12.93
N TYR A 167 19.66 18.08 -13.04
CA TYR A 167 20.94 17.46 -13.38
C TYR A 167 21.38 17.80 -14.81
N LEU A 168 20.45 17.83 -15.78
CA LEU A 168 20.76 18.25 -17.14
C LEU A 168 21.29 19.71 -17.19
N ASN A 169 20.74 20.62 -16.37
CA ASN A 169 21.26 21.99 -16.26
C ASN A 169 22.65 22.07 -15.56
N TRP A 170 23.09 20.99 -14.93
CA TRP A 170 24.43 20.85 -14.34
C TRP A 170 25.40 20.11 -15.28
N GLU A 171 25.10 20.08 -16.59
CA GLU A 171 25.92 19.45 -17.61
C GLU A 171 26.09 17.92 -17.43
N CYS A 172 25.18 17.25 -16.70
CA CYS A 172 25.12 15.80 -16.63
C CYS A 172 24.34 15.28 -17.85
N GLU A 173 25.04 14.94 -18.93
CA GLU A 173 24.43 14.54 -20.21
C GLU A 173 24.29 13.01 -20.38
N GLU A 174 25.01 12.24 -19.59
CA GLU A 174 24.95 10.77 -19.69
C GLU A 174 23.80 10.19 -18.87
N ILE A 175 22.96 9.38 -19.51
CA ILE A 175 21.80 8.75 -18.89
C ILE A 175 21.93 7.23 -19.00
N TYR A 176 21.83 6.54 -17.85
CA TYR A 176 21.75 5.09 -17.78
C TYR A 176 20.31 4.69 -17.39
N ASP A 177 19.62 3.99 -18.31
CA ASP A 177 18.28 3.43 -18.06
C ASP A 177 18.43 1.94 -17.73
N VAL A 178 17.95 1.55 -16.54
CA VAL A 178 18.05 0.18 -16.05
C VAL A 178 16.68 -0.26 -15.54
N ASP A 179 16.20 -1.43 -16.02
CA ASP A 179 14.95 -2.03 -15.58
C ASP A 179 15.14 -3.51 -15.22
N LEU A 180 14.38 -3.98 -14.22
CA LEU A 180 14.39 -5.39 -13.79
C LEU A 180 13.30 -6.16 -14.54
N GLU A 181 13.69 -7.01 -15.48
CA GLU A 181 12.75 -7.84 -16.24
C GLU A 181 12.02 -8.82 -15.31
N LYS A 182 10.68 -8.79 -15.37
CA LYS A 182 9.79 -9.73 -14.64
C LYS A 182 10.10 -9.86 -13.14
N TYR A 183 10.50 -8.77 -12.49
CA TYR A 183 10.91 -8.79 -11.08
C TYR A 183 9.92 -9.56 -10.18
N PHE A 184 8.63 -9.24 -10.25
CA PHE A 184 7.61 -9.91 -9.42
C PHE A 184 7.35 -11.37 -9.79
N ASP A 185 7.63 -11.78 -11.04
CA ASP A 185 7.46 -13.16 -11.48
C ASP A 185 8.64 -14.05 -11.06
N THR A 186 9.78 -13.44 -10.67
CA THR A 186 11.03 -14.13 -10.28
C THR A 186 11.27 -14.18 -8.79
N VAL A 187 10.44 -13.48 -7.97
CA VAL A 187 10.50 -13.57 -6.51
C VAL A 187 10.00 -14.94 -6.07
N GLU A 188 10.82 -15.68 -5.31
CA GLU A 188 10.41 -16.94 -4.68
C GLU A 188 9.37 -16.67 -3.58
N HIS A 189 8.30 -17.49 -3.54
CA HIS A 189 7.17 -17.37 -2.62
C HIS A 189 7.18 -18.43 -1.53
#